data_cd2140d8ce0ee67e2bb348115b050b48
#
_entry.id   cd2140d8ce0ee67e2bb348115b050b48
#
_cell.length_a   1.000
_cell.length_b   1.000
_cell.length_c   1.000
_cell.angle_alpha   90.00
_cell.angle_beta   90.00
_cell.angle_gamma   90.00
#
_symmetry.space_group_name_H-M   'P 1'
#
loop_
_entity.id
_entity.type
_entity.pdbx_description
1 polymer ?
#
loop_
_entity_poly.entity_id
_entity_poly.type
_entity_poly.pdbx_seq_one_letter_code
_entity_poly.pdbx_strand_id
1 'polypeptide(L)'
;MMFSWRWQPHWLYVKRLLEQGFIGRCHYASLAFGGDGALHPTYQWRMDGSRATGALGDLGSHMFDFTRWLLGEVQGVGARLTQAVDRSAFGGEPTNDNAAVSLMVEGGILVQVHVSMTVAYDDSVVRLRTEFHGDQGTLEAQHDFLGTTAGVKIRGCRRGEKFHDLAAPPDLLAGTDPADIFSPYRLHSAGPRHFVDSIIGGTPPSPSFRDGMKAQEVIDAAARSSAENRWVNLT
;
A
#
# COMPACT_ATOMS: atom_id res chain seq x y z
N MET A 1 10.52 9.16 7.86
CA MET A 1 9.65 7.98 7.66
C MET A 1 10.00 7.31 6.33
N MET A 2 9.96 5.95 6.25
CA MET A 2 10.37 5.20 5.06
C MET A 2 9.16 4.49 4.43
N PHE A 3 8.26 5.26 3.79
CA PHE A 3 7.23 4.68 2.95
C PHE A 3 7.79 4.45 1.55
N SER A 4 8.45 3.32 1.41
CA SER A 4 9.32 2.98 0.28
C SER A 4 8.63 2.89 -1.08
N TRP A 5 7.31 2.64 -1.09
CA TRP A 5 6.55 2.58 -2.33
C TRP A 5 6.51 3.91 -3.10
N ARG A 6 6.62 5.05 -2.40
CA ARG A 6 6.65 6.37 -3.03
C ARG A 6 7.86 6.60 -3.95
N TRP A 7 8.92 5.79 -3.82
CA TRP A 7 10.13 5.91 -4.65
C TRP A 7 10.26 4.83 -5.71
N GLN A 8 9.27 3.96 -5.84
CA GLN A 8 9.27 2.95 -6.89
C GLN A 8 8.82 3.60 -8.22
N PRO A 9 9.61 3.49 -9.30
CA PRO A 9 9.35 4.18 -10.56
C PRO A 9 7.98 3.91 -11.16
N HIS A 10 7.52 2.67 -11.08
CA HIS A 10 6.21 2.28 -11.59
C HIS A 10 5.04 2.89 -10.77
N TRP A 11 5.20 3.08 -9.45
CA TRP A 11 4.20 3.76 -8.63
C TRP A 11 4.23 5.27 -8.84
N LEU A 12 5.39 5.85 -9.11
CA LEU A 12 5.49 7.24 -9.59
C LEU A 12 4.77 7.41 -10.92
N TYR A 13 4.85 6.41 -11.80
CA TYR A 13 4.11 6.43 -13.07
C TYR A 13 2.60 6.32 -12.88
N VAL A 14 2.12 5.42 -12.02
CA VAL A 14 0.70 5.35 -11.64
C VAL A 14 0.21 6.71 -11.12
N LYS A 15 0.97 7.33 -10.21
CA LYS A 15 0.66 8.66 -9.69
C LYS A 15 0.58 9.71 -10.80
N ARG A 16 1.57 9.75 -11.69
CA ARG A 16 1.59 10.63 -12.87
C ARG A 16 0.33 10.46 -13.74
N LEU A 17 -0.07 9.22 -14.01
CA LEU A 17 -1.28 8.92 -14.79
C LEU A 17 -2.56 9.44 -14.10
N LEU A 18 -2.68 9.25 -12.79
CA LEU A 18 -3.81 9.77 -12.00
C LEU A 18 -3.85 11.30 -12.03
N GLU A 19 -2.71 11.96 -11.79
CA GLU A 19 -2.58 13.43 -11.82
C GLU A 19 -2.86 14.04 -13.21
N GLN A 20 -2.52 13.32 -14.28
CA GLN A 20 -2.82 13.71 -15.66
C GLN A 20 -4.27 13.44 -16.06
N GLY A 21 -5.10 12.91 -15.16
CA GLY A 21 -6.50 12.63 -15.40
C GLY A 21 -6.75 11.45 -16.35
N PHE A 22 -5.87 10.45 -16.37
CA PHE A 22 -6.04 9.27 -17.23
C PHE A 22 -7.41 8.60 -17.05
N ILE A 23 -7.87 8.49 -15.78
CA ILE A 23 -9.17 7.92 -15.43
C ILE A 23 -10.27 8.98 -15.22
N GLY A 24 -9.95 10.28 -15.37
CA GLY A 24 -10.82 11.37 -14.97
C GLY A 24 -10.93 11.49 -13.43
N ARG A 25 -12.12 11.82 -12.92
CA ARG A 25 -12.39 11.88 -11.47
C ARG A 25 -12.51 10.45 -10.92
N CYS A 26 -11.64 10.12 -9.98
CA CYS A 26 -11.70 8.82 -9.28
C CYS A 26 -12.94 8.75 -8.37
N HIS A 27 -13.65 7.64 -8.40
CA HIS A 27 -14.82 7.36 -7.54
C HIS A 27 -14.60 6.19 -6.60
N TYR A 28 -13.83 5.23 -7.03
CA TYR A 28 -13.56 4.00 -6.32
C TYR A 28 -12.14 3.53 -6.57
N ALA A 29 -11.49 2.99 -5.54
CA ALA A 29 -10.22 2.30 -5.67
C ALA A 29 -10.19 1.03 -4.81
N SER A 30 -9.39 0.06 -5.24
CA SER A 30 -9.12 -1.18 -4.50
C SER A 30 -7.61 -1.39 -4.41
N LEU A 31 -7.13 -1.63 -3.19
CA LEU A 31 -5.73 -1.93 -2.91
C LEU A 31 -5.64 -3.25 -2.14
N ALA A 32 -4.87 -4.18 -2.64
CA ALA A 32 -4.63 -5.46 -1.97
C ALA A 32 -3.13 -5.70 -1.83
N PHE A 33 -2.68 -5.99 -0.62
CA PHE A 33 -1.29 -6.27 -0.32
C PHE A 33 -1.20 -7.53 0.53
N GLY A 34 -0.53 -8.56 0.03
CA GLY A 34 -0.48 -9.84 0.73
C GLY A 34 0.70 -10.73 0.39
N GLY A 35 0.91 -11.69 1.28
CA GLY A 35 1.90 -12.75 1.20
C GLY A 35 1.62 -13.80 2.27
N ASP A 36 2.51 -14.77 2.38
CA ASP A 36 2.38 -15.97 3.21
C ASP A 36 3.12 -15.89 4.56
N GLY A 37 3.62 -14.71 4.93
CA GLY A 37 4.50 -14.53 6.09
C GLY A 37 3.99 -15.12 7.41
N ALA A 38 2.66 -15.18 7.60
CA ALA A 38 2.05 -15.76 8.79
C ALA A 38 1.87 -17.29 8.71
N LEU A 39 1.98 -17.88 7.54
CA LEU A 39 1.86 -19.34 7.33
C LEU A 39 3.15 -20.09 7.69
N HIS A 40 4.27 -19.39 7.83
CA HIS A 40 5.52 -19.98 8.24
C HIS A 40 5.53 -20.31 9.74
N PRO A 41 6.15 -21.41 10.17
CA PRO A 41 6.13 -21.85 11.57
C PRO A 41 7.03 -21.04 12.50
N THR A 42 7.52 -19.90 12.05
CA THR A 42 8.41 -19.04 12.84
C THR A 42 7.63 -17.88 13.46
N TYR A 43 7.71 -17.77 14.80
CA TYR A 43 7.13 -16.61 15.50
C TYR A 43 7.96 -15.35 15.24
N GLN A 44 7.28 -14.27 14.89
CA GLN A 44 7.87 -12.96 14.70
C GLN A 44 7.20 -11.93 15.62
N TRP A 45 7.94 -10.90 16.02
CA TRP A 45 7.44 -9.83 16.89
C TRP A 45 6.18 -9.13 16.35
N ARG A 46 6.00 -9.12 15.02
CA ARG A 46 4.81 -8.59 14.34
C ARG A 46 3.52 -9.34 14.67
N MET A 47 3.65 -10.57 15.13
CA MET A 47 2.55 -11.47 15.46
C MET A 47 2.15 -11.41 16.94
N ASP A 48 2.79 -10.52 17.70
CA ASP A 48 2.53 -10.29 19.13
C ASP A 48 1.75 -8.99 19.31
N GLY A 49 0.49 -9.09 19.71
CA GLY A 49 -0.42 -7.94 19.89
C GLY A 49 0.03 -6.94 20.96
N SER A 50 0.88 -7.36 21.91
CA SER A 50 1.49 -6.45 22.88
C SER A 50 2.59 -5.57 22.29
N ARG A 51 3.09 -5.89 21.09
CA ARG A 51 4.23 -5.25 20.43
C ARG A 51 3.90 -4.65 19.07
N ALA A 52 2.86 -5.15 18.40
CA ALA A 52 2.51 -4.78 17.03
C ALA A 52 1.01 -4.96 16.77
N THR A 53 0.54 -4.41 15.68
CA THR A 53 -0.85 -4.49 15.23
C THR A 53 -1.05 -5.46 14.07
N GLY A 54 -0.21 -6.48 13.94
CA GLY A 54 -0.32 -7.55 12.95
C GLY A 54 -0.26 -7.06 11.51
N ALA A 55 -1.00 -7.73 10.63
CA ALA A 55 -1.09 -7.37 9.21
C ALA A 55 -1.59 -5.93 9.01
N LEU A 56 -2.51 -5.45 9.85
CA LEU A 56 -3.00 -4.07 9.80
C LEU A 56 -1.86 -3.05 9.94
N GLY A 57 -0.95 -3.25 10.90
CA GLY A 57 0.17 -2.33 11.11
C GLY A 57 1.30 -2.53 10.12
N ASP A 58 1.68 -3.77 9.85
CA ASP A 58 2.82 -4.07 8.97
C ASP A 58 2.51 -3.76 7.50
N LEU A 59 1.49 -4.35 6.95
CA LEU A 59 1.11 -4.16 5.55
C LEU A 59 0.16 -2.97 5.36
N GLY A 60 -0.77 -2.79 6.29
CA GLY A 60 -1.78 -1.72 6.22
C GLY A 60 -1.18 -0.33 6.28
N SER A 61 -0.14 -0.10 7.09
CA SER A 61 0.54 1.20 7.17
C SER A 61 1.01 1.70 5.79
N HIS A 62 1.55 0.79 4.98
CA HIS A 62 1.96 1.07 3.61
C HIS A 62 0.77 1.43 2.72
N MET A 63 -0.35 0.70 2.84
CA MET A 63 -1.52 0.93 2.00
C MET A 63 -2.26 2.22 2.38
N PHE A 64 -2.27 2.59 3.65
CA PHE A 64 -2.87 3.84 4.10
C PHE A 64 -2.05 5.05 3.67
N ASP A 65 -0.72 4.99 3.79
CA ASP A 65 0.16 6.00 3.23
C ASP A 65 0.01 6.10 1.71
N PHE A 66 -0.05 4.96 1.04
CA PHE A 66 -0.20 4.87 -0.42
C PHE A 66 -1.52 5.47 -0.90
N THR A 67 -2.63 5.17 -0.20
CA THR A 67 -3.94 5.77 -0.45
C THR A 67 -3.89 7.30 -0.33
N ARG A 68 -3.31 7.81 0.76
CA ARG A 68 -3.16 9.24 1.00
C ARG A 68 -2.30 9.92 -0.07
N TRP A 69 -1.20 9.29 -0.45
CA TRP A 69 -0.28 9.83 -1.45
C TRP A 69 -0.87 9.90 -2.86
N LEU A 70 -1.74 8.96 -3.21
CA LEU A 70 -2.35 8.88 -4.55
C LEU A 70 -3.69 9.59 -4.66
N LEU A 71 -4.51 9.57 -3.61
CA LEU A 71 -5.93 9.94 -3.69
C LEU A 71 -6.35 11.07 -2.74
N GLY A 72 -5.58 11.38 -1.69
CA GLY A 72 -5.89 12.40 -0.71
C GLY A 72 -6.12 11.86 0.70
N GLU A 73 -6.47 12.74 1.65
CA GLU A 73 -6.56 12.40 3.07
C GLU A 73 -7.78 11.52 3.37
N VAL A 74 -7.57 10.58 4.30
CA VAL A 74 -8.63 9.67 4.78
C VAL A 74 -9.51 10.42 5.78
N GLN A 75 -10.82 10.39 5.56
CA GLN A 75 -11.83 11.07 6.38
C GLN A 75 -12.64 10.11 7.26
N GLY A 76 -12.64 8.82 6.93
CA GLY A 76 -13.39 7.83 7.70
C GLY A 76 -12.99 6.40 7.38
N VAL A 77 -13.20 5.51 8.34
CA VAL A 77 -12.71 4.13 8.33
C VAL A 77 -13.77 3.17 8.84
N GLY A 78 -14.01 2.10 8.09
CA GLY A 78 -14.72 0.89 8.51
C GLY A 78 -13.80 -0.32 8.36
N ALA A 79 -13.69 -1.19 9.36
CA ALA A 79 -12.75 -2.32 9.28
C ALA A 79 -13.26 -3.60 9.92
N ARG A 80 -12.69 -4.71 9.44
CA ARG A 80 -12.78 -6.03 10.08
C ARG A 80 -11.39 -6.67 10.09
N LEU A 81 -10.96 -7.07 11.29
CA LEU A 81 -9.69 -7.74 11.52
C LEU A 81 -9.95 -9.20 11.90
N THR A 82 -9.14 -10.12 11.40
CA THR A 82 -9.24 -11.55 11.72
C THR A 82 -7.89 -12.17 11.98
N GLN A 83 -7.84 -13.10 12.92
CA GLN A 83 -6.73 -14.02 13.12
C GLN A 83 -7.08 -15.34 12.42
N ALA A 84 -6.23 -15.81 11.54
CA ALA A 84 -6.42 -17.05 10.80
C ALA A 84 -5.50 -18.17 11.30
N VAL A 85 -4.33 -17.83 11.86
CA VAL A 85 -3.31 -18.77 12.31
C VAL A 85 -3.31 -18.86 13.83
N ASP A 86 -3.45 -20.06 14.37
CA ASP A 86 -3.31 -20.32 15.80
C ASP A 86 -1.83 -20.22 16.21
N ARG A 87 -1.53 -19.32 17.14
CA ARG A 87 -0.18 -19.08 17.69
C ARG A 87 -0.12 -19.32 19.19
N SER A 88 -1.11 -19.99 19.76
CA SER A 88 -1.18 -20.25 21.21
C SER A 88 0.07 -20.94 21.76
N ALA A 89 0.75 -21.77 20.95
CA ALA A 89 1.99 -22.45 21.32
C ALA A 89 3.18 -21.50 21.56
N PHE A 90 3.15 -20.27 21.03
CA PHE A 90 4.25 -19.31 21.18
C PHE A 90 4.06 -18.34 22.35
N GLY A 91 2.88 -18.31 22.97
CA GLY A 91 2.52 -17.31 23.97
C GLY A 91 2.36 -15.91 23.37
N GLY A 92 2.17 -14.91 24.23
CA GLY A 92 1.92 -13.54 23.81
C GLY A 92 0.44 -13.24 23.53
N GLU A 93 0.15 -11.99 23.16
CA GLU A 93 -1.20 -11.56 22.80
C GLU A 93 -1.47 -11.87 21.33
N PRO A 94 -2.66 -12.40 20.97
CA PRO A 94 -3.01 -12.62 19.58
C PRO A 94 -3.14 -11.31 18.81
N THR A 95 -2.75 -11.33 17.53
CA THR A 95 -2.93 -10.20 16.63
C THR A 95 -3.57 -10.65 15.31
N ASN A 96 -3.90 -9.71 14.43
CA ASN A 96 -4.56 -10.02 13.19
C ASN A 96 -3.57 -10.48 12.09
N ASP A 97 -4.03 -11.43 11.27
CA ASP A 97 -3.36 -11.90 10.07
C ASP A 97 -3.95 -11.28 8.81
N ASN A 98 -5.21 -10.83 8.90
CA ASN A 98 -5.94 -10.23 7.80
C ASN A 98 -6.66 -8.97 8.28
N ALA A 99 -6.70 -7.95 7.40
CA ALA A 99 -7.51 -6.77 7.61
C ALA A 99 -8.23 -6.39 6.30
N ALA A 100 -9.56 -6.29 6.39
CA ALA A 100 -10.41 -5.70 5.36
C ALA A 100 -10.84 -4.32 5.84
N VAL A 101 -10.48 -3.27 5.10
CA VAL A 101 -10.69 -1.88 5.52
C VAL A 101 -11.34 -1.09 4.40
N SER A 102 -12.43 -0.43 4.72
CA SER A 102 -13.11 0.54 3.85
C SER A 102 -12.73 1.94 4.29
N LEU A 103 -12.25 2.76 3.38
CA LEU A 103 -11.87 4.15 3.64
C LEU A 103 -12.75 5.09 2.84
N MET A 104 -13.18 6.18 3.47
CA MET A 104 -13.70 7.35 2.79
C MET A 104 -12.55 8.37 2.68
N VAL A 105 -12.22 8.77 1.48
CA VAL A 105 -11.14 9.71 1.16
C VAL A 105 -11.73 11.03 0.68
N GLU A 106 -10.96 12.09 0.76
CA GLU A 106 -11.33 13.41 0.23
C GLU A 106 -11.94 13.34 -1.17
N GLY A 107 -12.90 14.20 -1.44
CA GLY A 107 -13.65 14.17 -2.72
C GLY A 107 -14.71 13.06 -2.81
N GLY A 108 -14.95 12.31 -1.71
CA GLY A 108 -15.95 11.25 -1.65
C GLY A 108 -15.50 9.94 -2.32
N ILE A 109 -14.20 9.70 -2.41
CA ILE A 109 -13.66 8.48 -3.01
C ILE A 109 -13.77 7.33 -1.99
N LEU A 110 -14.44 6.24 -2.37
CA LEU A 110 -14.47 5.01 -1.61
C LEU A 110 -13.26 4.15 -1.96
N VAL A 111 -12.47 3.78 -0.95
CA VAL A 111 -11.30 2.92 -1.14
C VAL A 111 -11.44 1.65 -0.32
N GLN A 112 -11.26 0.49 -0.95
CA GLN A 112 -11.18 -0.80 -0.29
C GLN A 112 -9.72 -1.22 -0.16
N VAL A 113 -9.28 -1.45 1.07
CA VAL A 113 -7.95 -1.97 1.37
C VAL A 113 -8.07 -3.35 1.96
N HIS A 114 -7.38 -4.31 1.38
CA HIS A 114 -7.24 -5.65 1.93
C HIS A 114 -5.76 -5.97 2.13
N VAL A 115 -5.38 -6.30 3.37
CA VAL A 115 -4.04 -6.77 3.68
C VAL A 115 -4.09 -8.14 4.34
N SER A 116 -3.16 -9.03 3.96
CA SER A 116 -3.14 -10.40 4.44
C SER A 116 -1.73 -10.95 4.51
N MET A 117 -1.42 -11.62 5.61
CA MET A 117 -0.19 -12.41 5.81
C MET A 117 -0.44 -13.91 5.61
N THR A 118 -1.62 -14.30 5.12
CA THR A 118 -2.03 -15.70 4.93
C THR A 118 -2.40 -16.04 3.49
N VAL A 119 -1.92 -15.25 2.54
CA VAL A 119 -2.14 -15.51 1.11
C VAL A 119 -0.93 -16.25 0.56
N ALA A 120 -1.12 -17.51 0.21
CA ALA A 120 -0.12 -18.33 -0.47
C ALA A 120 -0.24 -18.11 -1.98
N TYR A 121 0.70 -17.34 -2.53
CA TYR A 121 0.91 -17.27 -3.97
C TYR A 121 1.97 -18.29 -4.40
N ASP A 122 2.11 -18.51 -5.70
CA ASP A 122 3.19 -19.31 -6.22
C ASP A 122 4.56 -18.76 -5.78
N ASP A 123 5.46 -19.65 -5.37
CA ASP A 123 6.88 -19.35 -5.12
C ASP A 123 7.13 -18.21 -4.12
N SER A 124 6.39 -18.20 -2.99
CA SER A 124 6.56 -17.19 -1.92
C SER A 124 6.49 -15.72 -2.39
N VAL A 125 5.73 -15.46 -3.42
CA VAL A 125 5.49 -14.12 -3.95
C VAL A 125 4.78 -13.27 -2.91
N VAL A 126 5.22 -12.04 -2.75
CA VAL A 126 4.48 -10.98 -2.09
C VAL A 126 3.92 -10.05 -3.16
N ARG A 127 2.61 -9.80 -3.12
CA ARG A 127 1.90 -9.07 -4.18
C ARG A 127 1.22 -7.83 -3.66
N LEU A 128 1.47 -6.71 -4.35
CA LEU A 128 0.69 -5.49 -4.25
C LEU A 128 -0.12 -5.30 -5.54
N ARG A 129 -1.43 -5.21 -5.42
CA ARG A 129 -2.35 -4.95 -6.52
C ARG A 129 -3.20 -3.73 -6.22
N THR A 130 -3.40 -2.88 -7.23
CA THR A 130 -4.23 -1.68 -7.14
C THR A 130 -5.12 -1.56 -8.36
N GLU A 131 -6.33 -1.06 -8.14
CA GLU A 131 -7.29 -0.70 -9.18
C GLU A 131 -7.89 0.67 -8.86
N PHE A 132 -7.96 1.54 -9.86
CA PHE A 132 -8.53 2.89 -9.75
C PHE A 132 -9.58 3.06 -10.83
N HIS A 133 -10.80 3.42 -10.44
CA HIS A 133 -11.95 3.58 -11.31
C HIS A 133 -12.46 5.02 -11.28
N GLY A 134 -12.47 5.66 -12.44
CA GLY A 134 -12.96 7.02 -12.59
C GLY A 134 -14.05 7.13 -13.66
N ASP A 135 -14.53 8.35 -13.87
CA ASP A 135 -15.60 8.62 -14.86
C ASP A 135 -15.13 8.51 -16.32
N GLN A 136 -13.81 8.52 -16.55
CA GLN A 136 -13.24 8.46 -17.90
C GLN A 136 -12.38 7.21 -18.15
N GLY A 137 -12.17 6.35 -17.17
CA GLY A 137 -11.35 5.15 -17.38
C GLY A 137 -11.06 4.36 -16.12
N THR A 138 -10.22 3.33 -16.30
CA THR A 138 -9.73 2.45 -15.25
C THR A 138 -8.23 2.27 -15.41
N LEU A 139 -7.52 2.24 -14.28
CA LEU A 139 -6.09 1.97 -14.18
C LEU A 139 -5.86 0.83 -13.21
N GLU A 140 -5.13 -0.20 -13.63
CA GLU A 140 -4.74 -1.35 -12.81
C GLU A 140 -3.21 -1.41 -12.73
N ALA A 141 -2.69 -1.73 -11.55
CA ALA A 141 -1.27 -2.01 -11.41
C ALA A 141 -1.05 -3.18 -10.43
N GLN A 142 -0.15 -4.07 -10.80
CA GLN A 142 0.28 -5.20 -9.99
C GLN A 142 1.80 -5.20 -9.91
N HIS A 143 2.32 -5.39 -8.71
CA HIS A 143 3.72 -5.60 -8.44
C HIS A 143 3.88 -6.89 -7.65
N ASP A 144 4.49 -7.88 -8.27
CA ASP A 144 4.93 -9.13 -7.66
C ASP A 144 6.41 -8.97 -7.31
N PHE A 145 6.76 -9.18 -6.06
CA PHE A 145 8.15 -9.09 -5.58
C PHE A 145 8.45 -10.25 -4.63
N LEU A 146 9.71 -10.61 -4.49
CA LEU A 146 10.16 -11.83 -3.83
C LEU A 146 9.56 -13.06 -4.54
N GLY A 147 10.34 -13.81 -5.26
CA GLY A 147 9.92 -14.97 -6.02
C GLY A 147 10.38 -14.92 -7.48
N THR A 148 10.21 -16.02 -8.18
CA THR A 148 10.69 -16.17 -9.57
C THR A 148 9.83 -15.43 -10.59
N THR A 149 8.60 -15.04 -10.22
CA THR A 149 7.68 -14.28 -11.07
C THR A 149 7.68 -12.79 -10.78
N ALA A 150 8.70 -12.30 -10.06
CA ALA A 150 8.82 -10.88 -9.72
C ALA A 150 8.72 -9.98 -10.95
N GLY A 151 7.95 -8.91 -10.83
CA GLY A 151 7.75 -7.96 -11.91
C GLY A 151 6.59 -7.00 -11.69
N VAL A 152 6.45 -6.06 -12.60
CA VAL A 152 5.39 -5.06 -12.56
C VAL A 152 4.56 -5.11 -13.83
N LYS A 153 3.25 -5.03 -13.66
CA LYS A 153 2.30 -4.88 -14.76
C LYS A 153 1.38 -3.71 -14.48
N ILE A 154 1.31 -2.76 -15.41
CA ILE A 154 0.39 -1.63 -15.39
C ILE A 154 -0.48 -1.72 -16.63
N ARG A 155 -1.78 -1.62 -16.45
CA ARG A 155 -2.77 -1.66 -17.53
C ARG A 155 -3.81 -0.59 -17.32
N GLY A 156 -4.37 -0.11 -18.40
CA GLY A 156 -5.46 0.83 -18.31
C GLY A 156 -6.31 0.85 -19.56
N CYS A 157 -7.48 1.48 -19.44
CA CYS A 157 -8.32 1.81 -20.56
C CYS A 157 -9.04 3.14 -20.29
N ARG A 158 -9.29 3.91 -21.35
CA ARG A 158 -10.30 4.97 -21.30
C ARG A 158 -11.67 4.40 -21.61
N ARG A 159 -12.70 5.13 -21.21
CA ARG A 159 -14.08 4.70 -21.40
C ARG A 159 -14.36 4.46 -22.89
N GLY A 160 -14.82 3.25 -23.21
CA GLY A 160 -15.06 2.81 -24.59
C GLY A 160 -13.85 2.17 -25.29
N GLU A 161 -12.69 2.14 -24.66
CA GLU A 161 -11.48 1.49 -25.15
C GLU A 161 -11.26 0.12 -24.50
N LYS A 162 -10.42 -0.70 -25.13
CA LYS A 162 -9.96 -1.96 -24.55
C LYS A 162 -8.79 -1.71 -23.59
N PHE A 163 -8.67 -2.52 -22.56
CA PHE A 163 -7.49 -2.55 -21.71
C PHE A 163 -6.22 -2.81 -22.53
N HIS A 164 -5.20 -2.01 -22.28
CA HIS A 164 -3.87 -2.17 -22.87
C HIS A 164 -2.77 -1.99 -21.80
N ASP A 165 -1.61 -2.54 -22.08
CA ASP A 165 -0.46 -2.41 -21.20
C ASP A 165 0.12 -0.99 -21.29
N LEU A 166 0.52 -0.45 -20.13
CA LEU A 166 1.10 0.87 -19.98
C LEU A 166 2.54 0.72 -19.46
N ALA A 167 3.51 1.05 -20.29
CA ALA A 167 4.92 0.98 -19.91
C ALA A 167 5.35 2.25 -19.17
N ALA A 168 6.01 2.08 -18.02
CA ALA A 168 6.64 3.22 -17.34
C ALA A 168 7.72 3.82 -18.24
N PRO A 169 7.73 5.16 -18.42
CA PRO A 169 8.68 5.80 -19.30
C PRO A 169 10.13 5.70 -18.79
N PRO A 170 11.12 5.65 -19.70
CA PRO A 170 12.53 5.46 -19.34
C PRO A 170 13.09 6.50 -18.36
N ASP A 171 12.59 7.74 -18.41
CA ASP A 171 12.99 8.81 -17.47
C ASP A 171 12.62 8.50 -16.02
N LEU A 172 11.50 7.82 -15.78
CA LEU A 172 11.14 7.35 -14.45
C LEU A 172 11.90 6.10 -14.03
N LEU A 173 12.11 5.18 -14.95
CA LEU A 173 12.86 3.94 -14.66
C LEU A 173 14.30 4.23 -14.28
N ALA A 174 14.96 5.20 -14.93
CA ALA A 174 16.32 5.63 -14.65
C ALA A 174 17.32 4.46 -14.47
N GLY A 175 17.15 3.40 -15.27
CA GLY A 175 17.98 2.19 -15.22
C GLY A 175 17.65 1.19 -14.11
N THR A 176 16.59 1.42 -13.33
CA THR A 176 16.13 0.47 -12.30
C THR A 176 15.47 -0.75 -12.92
N ASP A 177 15.60 -1.90 -12.25
CA ASP A 177 14.92 -3.13 -12.61
C ASP A 177 13.55 -3.19 -11.90
N PRO A 178 12.41 -3.20 -12.61
CA PRO A 178 11.09 -3.31 -12.01
C PRO A 178 10.83 -4.61 -11.24
N ALA A 179 11.57 -5.68 -11.55
CA ALA A 179 11.49 -6.94 -10.83
C ALA A 179 12.21 -6.91 -9.46
N ASP A 180 13.06 -5.92 -9.24
CA ASP A 180 13.86 -5.77 -8.04
C ASP A 180 13.46 -4.52 -7.24
N ILE A 181 12.65 -4.72 -6.20
CA ILE A 181 12.18 -3.63 -5.32
C ILE A 181 13.30 -2.83 -4.65
N PHE A 182 14.51 -3.39 -4.56
CA PHE A 182 15.67 -2.74 -3.98
C PHE A 182 16.51 -1.97 -5.00
N SER A 183 16.23 -2.13 -6.30
CA SER A 183 16.97 -1.49 -7.39
C SER A 183 17.05 0.04 -7.24
N PRO A 184 15.98 0.80 -6.94
CA PRO A 184 16.04 2.24 -6.74
C PRO A 184 16.98 2.65 -5.59
N TYR A 185 17.03 1.85 -4.54
CA TYR A 185 17.87 2.12 -3.36
C TYR A 185 19.35 1.86 -3.66
N ARG A 186 19.64 0.76 -4.35
CA ARG A 186 21.03 0.42 -4.71
C ARG A 186 21.63 1.35 -5.76
N LEU A 187 20.84 1.73 -6.77
CA LEU A 187 21.34 2.57 -7.87
C LEU A 187 21.31 4.07 -7.53
N HIS A 188 20.29 4.52 -6.82
CA HIS A 188 20.03 5.96 -6.64
C HIS A 188 19.99 6.40 -5.17
N SER A 189 20.22 5.47 -4.22
CA SER A 189 20.05 5.75 -2.80
C SER A 189 18.69 6.40 -2.48
N ALA A 190 17.64 5.94 -3.18
CA ALA A 190 16.30 6.50 -3.01
C ALA A 190 15.91 6.52 -1.53
N GLY A 191 15.22 7.57 -1.09
CA GLY A 191 14.94 7.79 0.32
C GLY A 191 16.05 8.51 1.06
N PRO A 192 17.20 7.90 1.38
CA PRO A 192 18.33 8.61 2.01
C PRO A 192 18.79 9.83 1.22
N ARG A 193 18.97 9.69 -0.09
CA ARG A 193 19.34 10.82 -0.96
C ARG A 193 18.31 11.93 -0.93
N HIS A 194 17.03 11.57 -1.08
CA HIS A 194 15.93 12.53 -1.03
C HIS A 194 15.87 13.28 0.30
N PHE A 195 16.14 12.59 1.42
CA PHE A 195 16.21 13.21 2.73
C PHE A 195 17.36 14.24 2.84
N VAL A 196 18.55 13.86 2.36
CA VAL A 196 19.72 14.76 2.34
C VAL A 196 19.46 15.97 1.45
N ASP A 197 18.91 15.78 0.25
CA ASP A 197 18.59 16.86 -0.70
C ASP A 197 17.53 17.81 -0.11
N SER A 198 16.57 17.29 0.66
CA SER A 198 15.58 18.12 1.39
C SER A 198 16.23 19.00 2.45
N ILE A 199 17.23 18.48 3.17
CA ILE A 199 18.00 19.27 4.16
C ILE A 199 18.79 20.38 3.46
N ILE A 200 19.51 20.05 2.39
CA ILE A 200 20.31 20.98 1.62
C ILE A 200 19.43 22.09 0.99
N GLY A 201 18.28 21.67 0.43
CA GLY A 201 17.34 22.57 -0.22
C GLY A 201 16.42 23.35 0.73
N GLY A 202 16.48 23.10 2.04
CA GLY A 202 15.59 23.71 3.01
C GLY A 202 14.11 23.37 2.82
N THR A 203 13.81 22.22 2.17
CA THR A 203 12.45 21.78 1.88
C THR A 203 12.02 20.65 2.83
N PRO A 204 10.72 20.57 3.21
CA PRO A 204 10.25 19.45 4.03
C PRO A 204 10.44 18.11 3.29
N PRO A 205 10.97 17.06 3.97
CA PRO A 205 11.09 15.75 3.36
C PRO A 205 9.71 15.10 3.15
N SER A 206 9.56 14.35 2.05
CA SER A 206 8.36 13.55 1.77
C SER A 206 8.77 12.12 1.38
N PRO A 207 8.29 11.07 2.08
CA PRO A 207 7.36 11.13 3.23
C PRO A 207 8.01 11.64 4.53
N SER A 208 7.23 12.33 5.32
CA SER A 208 7.61 12.95 6.60
C SER A 208 7.12 12.15 7.81
N PHE A 209 7.44 12.58 9.03
CA PHE A 209 6.83 12.05 10.25
C PHE A 209 5.33 12.32 10.33
N ARG A 210 4.84 13.43 9.71
CA ARG A 210 3.42 13.70 9.59
C ARG A 210 2.70 12.62 8.77
N ASP A 211 3.31 12.13 7.69
CA ASP A 211 2.75 11.01 6.92
C ASP A 211 2.65 9.74 7.76
N GLY A 212 3.68 9.47 8.58
CA GLY A 212 3.65 8.36 9.53
C GLY A 212 2.53 8.49 10.57
N MET A 213 2.36 9.68 11.15
CA MET A 213 1.30 9.98 12.10
C MET A 213 -0.08 9.78 11.46
N LYS A 214 -0.29 10.29 10.25
CA LYS A 214 -1.56 10.11 9.52
C LYS A 214 -1.86 8.66 9.16
N ALA A 215 -0.86 7.87 8.81
CA ALA A 215 -1.04 6.43 8.62
C ALA A 215 -1.41 5.74 9.94
N GLN A 216 -0.79 6.14 11.06
CA GLN A 216 -1.12 5.59 12.38
C GLN A 216 -2.54 5.94 12.83
N GLU A 217 -3.02 7.16 12.55
CA GLU A 217 -4.42 7.56 12.81
C GLU A 217 -5.42 6.61 12.12
N VAL A 218 -5.12 6.19 10.88
CA VAL A 218 -5.96 5.23 10.14
C VAL A 218 -5.87 3.84 10.76
N ILE A 219 -4.68 3.38 11.19
CA ILE A 219 -4.50 2.09 11.88
C ILE A 219 -5.33 2.06 13.16
N ASP A 220 -5.24 3.08 13.99
CA ASP A 220 -5.95 3.17 15.27
C ASP A 220 -7.47 3.22 15.05
N ALA A 221 -7.92 3.96 14.03
CA ALA A 221 -9.33 4.02 13.65
C ALA A 221 -9.84 2.67 13.13
N ALA A 222 -9.04 1.94 12.34
CA ALA A 222 -9.40 0.61 11.83
C ALA A 222 -9.50 -0.42 12.96
N ALA A 223 -8.56 -0.42 13.90
CA ALA A 223 -8.60 -1.27 15.08
C ALA A 223 -9.85 -0.99 15.92
N ARG A 224 -10.15 0.28 16.19
CA ARG A 224 -11.35 0.71 16.91
C ARG A 224 -12.64 0.35 16.16
N SER A 225 -12.69 0.58 14.84
CA SER A 225 -13.82 0.22 13.99
C SER A 225 -14.14 -1.26 14.07
N SER A 226 -13.12 -2.11 13.99
CA SER A 226 -13.28 -3.57 14.08
C SER A 226 -13.75 -4.01 15.46
N ALA A 227 -13.23 -3.43 16.55
CA ALA A 227 -13.60 -3.76 17.91
C ALA A 227 -15.03 -3.31 18.26
N GLU A 228 -15.42 -2.12 17.81
CA GLU A 228 -16.71 -1.50 18.14
C GLU A 228 -17.81 -1.77 17.09
N ASN A 229 -17.48 -2.45 15.97
CA ASN A 229 -18.41 -2.74 14.87
C ASN A 229 -19.10 -1.50 14.30
N ARG A 230 -18.41 -0.39 14.18
CA ARG A 230 -18.93 0.87 13.66
C ARG A 230 -17.94 1.58 12.74
N TRP A 231 -18.46 2.50 11.97
CA TRP A 231 -17.66 3.47 11.22
C TRP A 231 -16.99 4.48 12.16
N VAL A 232 -15.74 4.85 11.87
CA VAL A 232 -14.97 5.85 12.63
C VAL A 232 -14.60 7.00 11.70
N ASN A 233 -15.05 8.20 12.03
CA ASN A 233 -14.63 9.42 11.32
C ASN A 233 -13.27 9.89 11.86
N LEU A 234 -12.42 10.34 10.94
CA LEU A 234 -11.16 11.04 11.22
C LEU A 234 -11.40 12.56 11.12
N THR A 235 -10.72 13.30 11.97
CA THR A 235 -10.82 14.79 12.04
C THR A 235 -9.53 15.44 11.51
#